data_78583e4f4d46c537ad9d58791a59be39
#
_entry.id   78583e4f4d46c537ad9d58791a59be39
#
_cell.length_a   1.000
_cell.length_b   1.000
_cell.length_c   1.000
_cell.angle_alpha   90.00
_cell.angle_beta   90.00
_cell.angle_gamma   90.00
#
_symmetry.space_group_name_H-M   'P 1'
#
loop_
_entity.id
_entity.type
_entity.pdbx_description
1 polymer ?
#
loop_
_entity_poly.entity_id
_entity_poly.type
_entity_poly.pdbx_seq_one_letter_code
_entity_poly.pdbx_strand_id
1 'polypeptide(L)'
;MKNIQDAYGQQLLAQYNRQTATAEIIERDDWFIDFGSDAGSYFTEYEQWSPLEQQTIKRARGRILDIGCGAGRHALYLQQKGFDVTGIDNSPGAIKVSKSRGLKKALVRPLSDIDKFKPNSFDTILMLGNNFGLFGDAENAGLILEKMSRITTTGAQIIAGTRNPYKTDDRDHLEYHQFNKKCGRMPGQIRMRIRFRKTVGEWFDYLFVSPEEMRDILTATDWQIEEFIEQPEEANYFTVISKKSEGNSTADEHR
;
A
#
# COMPACT_ATOMS: atom_id res chain seq x y z
N MET A 1 -3.54 10.36 25.23
CA MET A 1 -3.62 9.87 23.83
C MET A 1 -3.96 11.06 22.94
N LYS A 2 -3.09 11.44 21.99
CA LYS A 2 -3.46 12.45 21.00
C LYS A 2 -4.71 11.95 20.27
N ASN A 3 -5.75 12.79 20.16
CA ASN A 3 -6.90 12.50 19.31
C ASN A 3 -6.38 12.38 17.87
N ILE A 4 -6.13 11.15 17.44
CA ILE A 4 -5.81 10.88 16.04
C ILE A 4 -7.03 11.30 15.24
N GLN A 5 -6.87 12.29 14.38
CA GLN A 5 -7.92 12.75 13.47
C GLN A 5 -8.06 11.72 12.35
N ASP A 6 -8.71 10.60 12.66
CA ASP A 6 -8.88 9.43 11.80
C ASP A 6 -10.03 9.64 10.81
N ALA A 7 -9.82 10.53 9.83
CA ALA A 7 -10.80 10.82 8.79
C ALA A 7 -11.13 9.59 7.95
N TYR A 8 -10.10 8.83 7.55
CA TYR A 8 -10.23 7.60 6.79
C TYR A 8 -11.04 6.54 7.54
N GLY A 9 -10.69 6.28 8.81
CA GLY A 9 -11.44 5.30 9.61
C GLY A 9 -12.88 5.72 9.89
N GLN A 10 -13.17 7.03 10.02
CA GLN A 10 -14.54 7.51 10.17
C GLN A 10 -15.35 7.30 8.88
N GLN A 11 -14.75 7.50 7.72
CA GLN A 11 -15.36 7.19 6.43
C GLN A 11 -15.72 5.70 6.32
N LEU A 12 -14.78 4.80 6.62
CA LEU A 12 -15.02 3.37 6.60
C LEU A 12 -16.13 2.95 7.60
N LEU A 13 -16.14 3.53 8.80
CA LEU A 13 -17.20 3.29 9.78
C LEU A 13 -18.56 3.78 9.29
N ALA A 14 -18.62 4.94 8.62
CA ALA A 14 -19.85 5.45 8.04
C ALA A 14 -20.40 4.51 6.97
N GLN A 15 -19.54 4.02 6.06
CA GLN A 15 -19.91 3.05 5.04
C GLN A 15 -20.38 1.72 5.65
N TYR A 16 -19.64 1.19 6.62
CA TYR A 16 -20.00 -0.04 7.32
C TYR A 16 -21.38 0.06 7.98
N ASN A 17 -21.70 1.20 8.57
CA ASN A 17 -22.99 1.49 9.22
C ASN A 17 -24.06 1.94 8.20
N ARG A 18 -23.83 1.84 6.89
CA ARG A 18 -24.76 2.23 5.82
C ARG A 18 -25.25 3.66 5.91
N GLN A 19 -24.40 4.58 6.35
CA GLN A 19 -24.69 6.02 6.36
C GLN A 19 -24.56 6.58 4.94
N THR A 20 -25.23 7.69 4.68
CA THR A 20 -25.10 8.44 3.42
C THR A 20 -23.86 9.32 3.42
N ALA A 21 -23.40 9.73 2.23
CA ALA A 21 -22.23 10.60 2.03
C ALA A 21 -20.94 10.01 2.62
N THR A 22 -20.45 8.96 2.00
CA THR A 22 -19.25 8.23 2.42
C THR A 22 -18.00 8.53 1.55
N ALA A 23 -18.08 9.50 0.63
CA ALA A 23 -16.93 9.95 -0.14
C ALA A 23 -15.92 10.67 0.76
N GLU A 24 -14.66 10.37 0.56
CA GLU A 24 -13.56 11.12 1.16
C GLU A 24 -13.19 12.34 0.30
N ILE A 25 -12.52 13.28 0.92
CA ILE A 25 -11.89 14.40 0.23
C ILE A 25 -10.39 14.25 0.44
N ILE A 26 -9.64 14.20 -0.66
CA ILE A 26 -8.19 14.22 -0.65
C ILE A 26 -7.74 15.63 -0.97
N GLU A 27 -6.96 16.23 -0.08
CA GLU A 27 -6.37 17.56 -0.25
C GLU A 27 -4.86 17.40 -0.44
N ARG A 28 -4.33 17.93 -1.52
CA ARG A 28 -2.90 17.98 -1.84
C ARG A 28 -2.26 19.27 -1.33
N ASP A 29 -0.96 19.30 -1.14
CA ASP A 29 -0.23 20.47 -0.62
C ASP A 29 -0.08 21.62 -1.63
N ASP A 30 -0.53 21.43 -2.88
CA ASP A 30 -0.68 22.47 -3.91
C ASP A 30 -2.11 23.03 -4.01
N TRP A 31 -2.96 22.74 -3.02
CA TRP A 31 -4.38 23.14 -2.94
C TRP A 31 -5.34 22.40 -3.88
N PHE A 32 -4.88 21.41 -4.59
CA PHE A 32 -5.76 20.54 -5.37
C PHE A 32 -6.66 19.72 -4.44
N ILE A 33 -7.95 19.68 -4.77
CA ILE A 33 -8.95 18.90 -4.03
C ILE A 33 -9.51 17.83 -4.95
N ASP A 34 -9.26 16.58 -4.58
CA ASP A 34 -9.90 15.44 -5.21
C ASP A 34 -11.09 14.97 -4.34
N PHE A 35 -12.25 14.88 -4.96
CA PHE A 35 -13.42 14.23 -4.36
C PHE A 35 -13.27 12.73 -4.60
N GLY A 36 -12.49 12.10 -3.75
CA GLY A 36 -12.07 10.70 -3.87
C GLY A 36 -13.21 9.71 -4.01
N SER A 37 -12.83 8.45 -4.16
CA SER A 37 -13.75 7.34 -4.39
C SER A 37 -14.78 7.20 -3.26
N ASP A 38 -15.97 6.71 -3.58
CA ASP A 38 -16.90 6.22 -2.56
C ASP A 38 -16.23 5.10 -1.75
N ALA A 39 -16.38 5.16 -0.43
CA ALA A 39 -15.87 4.15 0.49
C ALA A 39 -16.36 2.72 0.18
N GLY A 40 -17.38 2.57 -0.64
CA GLY A 40 -17.86 1.28 -1.13
C GLY A 40 -16.78 0.43 -1.80
N SER A 41 -15.82 1.06 -2.46
CA SER A 41 -14.69 0.37 -3.11
C SER A 41 -13.84 -0.45 -2.15
N TYR A 42 -13.72 -0.03 -0.88
CA TYR A 42 -12.99 -0.75 0.17
C TYR A 42 -13.74 -1.98 0.71
N PHE A 43 -14.99 -2.20 0.28
CA PHE A 43 -15.85 -3.29 0.74
C PHE A 43 -16.18 -4.30 -0.35
N THR A 44 -15.70 -4.08 -1.58
CA THR A 44 -15.96 -4.98 -2.72
C THR A 44 -15.43 -6.38 -2.46
N GLU A 45 -16.16 -7.37 -2.97
CA GLU A 45 -15.80 -8.79 -2.91
C GLU A 45 -14.99 -9.19 -4.15
N TYR A 46 -14.36 -10.37 -4.11
CA TYR A 46 -13.43 -10.84 -5.14
C TYR A 46 -13.97 -10.75 -6.57
N GLU A 47 -15.24 -11.04 -6.78
CA GLU A 47 -15.90 -11.03 -8.09
C GLU A 47 -16.03 -9.63 -8.71
N GLN A 48 -15.90 -8.60 -7.88
CA GLN A 48 -15.97 -7.19 -8.28
C GLN A 48 -14.59 -6.56 -8.53
N TRP A 49 -13.51 -7.30 -8.24
CA TRP A 49 -12.15 -6.80 -8.45
C TRP A 49 -11.75 -6.86 -9.92
N SER A 50 -10.79 -6.04 -10.33
CA SER A 50 -10.26 -6.11 -11.68
C SER A 50 -9.64 -7.48 -11.97
N PRO A 51 -9.63 -7.91 -13.24
CA PRO A 51 -8.97 -9.17 -13.63
C PRO A 51 -7.51 -9.24 -13.18
N LEU A 52 -6.78 -8.13 -13.27
CA LEU A 52 -5.39 -8.06 -12.81
C LEU A 52 -5.28 -8.26 -11.29
N GLU A 53 -6.15 -7.63 -10.51
CA GLU A 53 -6.15 -7.78 -9.06
C GLU A 53 -6.52 -9.21 -8.65
N GLN A 54 -7.50 -9.81 -9.32
CA GLN A 54 -7.87 -11.22 -9.12
C GLN A 54 -6.72 -12.19 -9.47
N GLN A 55 -5.96 -11.89 -10.50
CA GLN A 55 -4.77 -12.66 -10.87
C GLN A 55 -3.67 -12.50 -9.82
N THR A 56 -3.43 -11.27 -9.40
CA THR A 56 -2.37 -10.90 -8.47
C THR A 56 -2.55 -11.52 -7.09
N ILE A 57 -3.76 -11.48 -6.52
CA ILE A 57 -4.02 -12.02 -5.19
C ILE A 57 -3.78 -13.53 -5.10
N LYS A 58 -3.87 -14.27 -6.21
CA LYS A 58 -3.60 -15.71 -6.28
C LYS A 58 -2.13 -16.06 -6.09
N ARG A 59 -1.22 -15.09 -6.19
CA ARG A 59 0.21 -15.27 -5.91
C ARG A 59 0.49 -15.38 -4.40
N ALA A 60 -0.45 -15.01 -3.53
CA ALA A 60 -0.29 -15.07 -2.08
C ALA A 60 -0.06 -16.50 -1.59
N ARG A 61 0.86 -16.69 -0.65
CA ARG A 61 1.23 -17.99 -0.08
C ARG A 61 1.66 -17.88 1.38
N GLY A 62 1.53 -18.97 2.11
CA GLY A 62 2.00 -19.08 3.50
C GLY A 62 1.29 -18.13 4.46
N ARG A 63 2.03 -17.58 5.42
CA ARG A 63 1.56 -16.63 6.41
C ARG A 63 1.65 -15.22 5.83
N ILE A 64 0.55 -14.48 5.91
CA ILE A 64 0.37 -13.24 5.17
C ILE A 64 0.26 -12.06 6.13
N LEU A 65 1.00 -10.98 5.83
CA LEU A 65 0.84 -9.68 6.44
C LEU A 65 0.21 -8.73 5.43
N ASP A 66 -1.02 -8.28 5.66
CA ASP A 66 -1.72 -7.27 4.85
C ASP A 66 -1.49 -5.88 5.45
N ILE A 67 -0.73 -5.05 4.76
CA ILE A 67 -0.33 -3.71 5.18
C ILE A 67 -1.27 -2.67 4.59
N GLY A 68 -1.85 -1.82 5.47
CA GLY A 68 -2.92 -0.90 5.10
C GLY A 68 -4.19 -1.69 4.77
N CYS A 69 -4.56 -2.64 5.63
CA CYS A 69 -5.65 -3.57 5.35
C CYS A 69 -7.03 -2.90 5.26
N GLY A 70 -7.18 -1.65 5.71
CA GLY A 70 -8.41 -0.88 5.63
C GLY A 70 -9.62 -1.62 6.21
N ALA A 71 -10.68 -1.75 5.42
CA ALA A 71 -11.87 -2.51 5.78
C ALA A 71 -11.67 -4.04 5.73
N GLY A 72 -10.47 -4.52 5.43
CA GLY A 72 -10.13 -5.94 5.37
C GLY A 72 -10.46 -6.62 4.04
N ARG A 73 -10.61 -5.89 2.95
CA ARG A 73 -11.05 -6.38 1.64
C ARG A 73 -10.26 -7.62 1.19
N HIS A 74 -8.94 -7.52 1.10
CA HIS A 74 -8.06 -8.60 0.67
C HIS A 74 -7.80 -9.62 1.80
N ALA A 75 -7.58 -9.13 3.02
CA ALA A 75 -7.31 -9.99 4.18
C ALA A 75 -8.46 -10.97 4.46
N LEU A 76 -9.72 -10.54 4.34
CA LEU A 76 -10.88 -11.40 4.55
C LEU A 76 -11.00 -12.48 3.47
N TYR A 77 -10.78 -12.12 2.20
CA TYR A 77 -10.76 -13.08 1.11
C TYR A 77 -9.69 -14.18 1.34
N LEU A 78 -8.46 -13.77 1.66
CA LEU A 78 -7.38 -14.72 1.92
C LEU A 78 -7.65 -15.57 3.17
N GLN A 79 -8.20 -14.97 4.23
CA GLN A 79 -8.62 -15.71 5.42
C GLN A 79 -9.72 -16.77 5.09
N GLN A 80 -10.69 -16.44 4.22
CA GLN A 80 -11.71 -17.38 3.75
C GLN A 80 -11.10 -18.52 2.92
N LYS A 81 -10.01 -18.25 2.19
CA LYS A 81 -9.24 -19.28 1.47
C LYS A 81 -8.36 -20.14 2.38
N GLY A 82 -8.38 -19.91 3.69
CA GLY A 82 -7.67 -20.73 4.69
C GLY A 82 -6.27 -20.25 5.03
N PHE A 83 -5.84 -19.07 4.54
CA PHE A 83 -4.54 -18.50 4.89
C PHE A 83 -4.52 -17.94 6.33
N ASP A 84 -3.35 -17.99 6.96
CA ASP A 84 -3.10 -17.28 8.21
C ASP A 84 -2.73 -15.81 7.88
N VAL A 85 -3.72 -14.92 8.04
CA VAL A 85 -3.60 -13.51 7.66
C VAL A 85 -3.59 -12.62 8.89
N THR A 86 -2.62 -11.72 8.96
CA THR A 86 -2.59 -10.60 9.91
C THR A 86 -2.72 -9.30 9.14
N GLY A 87 -3.75 -8.50 9.41
CA GLY A 87 -3.91 -7.15 8.86
C GLY A 87 -3.37 -6.09 9.82
N ILE A 88 -2.67 -5.09 9.27
CA ILE A 88 -2.29 -3.88 10.01
C ILE A 88 -2.77 -2.63 9.29
N ASP A 89 -3.13 -1.63 10.08
CA ASP A 89 -3.48 -0.29 9.61
C ASP A 89 -3.18 0.72 10.72
N ASN A 90 -2.83 1.95 10.37
CA ASN A 90 -2.62 3.01 11.35
C ASN A 90 -3.94 3.63 11.84
N SER A 91 -5.05 3.40 11.11
CA SER A 91 -6.39 3.86 11.43
C SER A 91 -7.10 2.94 12.43
N PRO A 92 -7.40 3.39 13.65
CA PRO A 92 -8.22 2.63 14.59
C PRO A 92 -9.62 2.31 14.06
N GLY A 93 -10.21 3.22 13.27
CA GLY A 93 -11.51 3.04 12.65
C GLY A 93 -11.51 1.93 11.61
N ALA A 94 -10.48 1.87 10.74
CA ALA A 94 -10.28 0.82 9.77
C ALA A 94 -10.16 -0.56 10.46
N ILE A 95 -9.32 -0.67 11.48
CA ILE A 95 -9.17 -1.91 12.26
C ILE A 95 -10.47 -2.32 12.97
N LYS A 96 -11.24 -1.37 13.47
CA LYS A 96 -12.55 -1.66 14.04
C LYS A 96 -13.48 -2.27 13.00
N VAL A 97 -13.52 -1.69 11.79
CA VAL A 97 -14.34 -2.20 10.68
C VAL A 97 -13.89 -3.58 10.24
N SER A 98 -12.60 -3.79 9.99
CA SER A 98 -12.07 -5.08 9.54
C SER A 98 -12.37 -6.21 10.56
N LYS A 99 -12.25 -5.94 11.86
CA LYS A 99 -12.65 -6.87 12.93
C LYS A 99 -14.15 -7.12 12.92
N SER A 100 -14.97 -6.09 12.78
CA SER A 100 -16.44 -6.24 12.73
C SER A 100 -16.89 -7.04 11.50
N ARG A 101 -16.13 -7.02 10.42
CA ARG A 101 -16.33 -7.87 9.23
C ARG A 101 -15.80 -9.31 9.40
N GLY A 102 -15.11 -9.63 10.49
CA GLY A 102 -14.67 -10.97 10.82
C GLY A 102 -13.18 -11.27 10.61
N LEU A 103 -12.33 -10.26 10.38
CA LEU A 103 -10.88 -10.47 10.31
C LEU A 103 -10.35 -10.84 11.70
N LYS A 104 -9.77 -12.04 11.82
CA LYS A 104 -9.38 -12.65 13.12
C LYS A 104 -8.17 -11.95 13.74
N LYS A 105 -7.17 -11.58 12.92
CA LYS A 105 -5.94 -10.93 13.37
C LYS A 105 -5.83 -9.58 12.68
N ALA A 106 -6.24 -8.50 13.34
CA ALA A 106 -6.12 -7.13 12.87
C ALA A 106 -5.59 -6.24 13.99
N LEU A 107 -4.58 -5.42 13.70
CA LEU A 107 -3.85 -4.62 14.68
C LEU A 107 -3.77 -3.16 14.22
N VAL A 108 -4.04 -2.23 15.13
CA VAL A 108 -3.66 -0.81 14.91
C VAL A 108 -2.15 -0.74 15.03
N ARG A 109 -1.48 -0.62 13.90
CA ARG A 109 -0.02 -0.55 13.82
C ARG A 109 0.41 0.23 12.59
N PRO A 110 1.17 1.31 12.75
CA PRO A 110 1.77 2.03 11.64
C PRO A 110 2.85 1.18 10.97
N LEU A 111 3.08 1.42 9.67
CA LEU A 111 4.11 0.74 8.88
C LEU A 111 5.52 0.92 9.48
N SER A 112 5.81 2.06 10.10
CA SER A 112 7.08 2.32 10.79
C SER A 112 7.41 1.32 11.90
N ASP A 113 6.40 0.69 12.48
CA ASP A 113 6.50 -0.25 13.61
C ASP A 113 6.46 -1.74 13.18
N ILE A 114 6.70 -2.00 11.89
CA ILE A 114 6.61 -3.35 11.32
C ILE A 114 7.66 -4.30 11.94
N ASP A 115 8.81 -3.78 12.35
CA ASP A 115 9.89 -4.51 13.03
C ASP A 115 9.55 -5.00 14.45
N LYS A 116 8.37 -4.64 14.98
CA LYS A 116 7.83 -5.23 16.21
C LYS A 116 7.28 -6.65 16.03
N PHE A 117 7.17 -7.13 14.79
CA PHE A 117 6.91 -8.54 14.52
C PHE A 117 8.19 -9.36 14.72
N LYS A 118 8.02 -10.63 15.09
CA LYS A 118 9.15 -11.54 15.25
C LYS A 118 9.80 -11.83 13.88
N PRO A 119 11.11 -12.10 13.83
CA PRO A 119 11.76 -12.56 12.62
C PRO A 119 11.06 -13.80 12.03
N ASN A 120 11.11 -13.95 10.72
CA ASN A 120 10.56 -15.09 9.98
C ASN A 120 9.06 -15.35 10.22
N SER A 121 8.28 -14.30 10.51
CA SER A 121 6.86 -14.40 10.82
C SER A 121 5.98 -14.55 9.58
N PHE A 122 6.41 -14.04 8.42
CA PHE A 122 5.58 -13.96 7.23
C PHE A 122 6.27 -14.51 5.99
N ASP A 123 5.48 -15.10 5.10
CA ASP A 123 5.90 -15.65 3.82
C ASP A 123 5.44 -14.76 2.66
N THR A 124 4.39 -13.97 2.88
CA THR A 124 3.90 -12.95 1.93
C THR A 124 3.58 -11.64 2.69
N ILE A 125 4.09 -10.53 2.17
CA ILE A 125 3.62 -9.18 2.51
C ILE A 125 2.69 -8.72 1.39
N LEU A 126 1.51 -8.24 1.75
CA LEU A 126 0.51 -7.74 0.82
C LEU A 126 0.40 -6.22 0.97
N MET A 127 0.50 -5.50 -0.14
CA MET A 127 0.39 -4.04 -0.23
C MET A 127 -0.48 -3.68 -1.45
N LEU A 128 -1.69 -4.23 -1.54
CA LEU A 128 -2.64 -3.95 -2.62
C LEU A 128 -3.43 -2.66 -2.38
N GLY A 129 -4.20 -2.21 -3.38
CA GLY A 129 -4.93 -0.93 -3.31
C GLY A 129 -4.00 0.29 -3.36
N ASN A 130 -2.94 0.21 -4.16
CA ASN A 130 -1.88 1.21 -4.28
C ASN A 130 -1.01 1.39 -3.02
N ASN A 131 -1.05 0.46 -2.09
CA ASN A 131 -0.37 0.58 -0.79
C ASN A 131 1.17 0.57 -0.86
N PHE A 132 1.80 0.34 -2.03
CA PHE A 132 3.21 0.70 -2.20
C PHE A 132 3.44 2.18 -1.88
N GLY A 133 2.46 3.02 -2.12
CA GLY A 133 2.49 4.44 -1.79
C GLY A 133 2.66 4.76 -0.31
N LEU A 134 2.33 3.83 0.60
CA LEU A 134 2.50 4.01 2.06
C LEU A 134 3.98 4.15 2.47
N PHE A 135 4.93 3.86 1.59
CA PHE A 135 6.34 4.18 1.84
C PHE A 135 6.60 5.69 1.91
N GLY A 136 5.77 6.51 1.27
CA GLY A 136 5.84 7.97 1.31
C GLY A 136 6.91 8.57 0.40
N ASP A 137 8.14 8.10 0.47
CA ASP A 137 9.26 8.47 -0.39
C ASP A 137 10.25 7.30 -0.58
N ALA A 138 11.23 7.48 -1.47
CA ALA A 138 12.19 6.42 -1.83
C ALA A 138 13.16 6.08 -0.70
N GLU A 139 13.59 7.05 0.11
CA GLU A 139 14.50 6.82 1.24
C GLU A 139 13.81 5.99 2.31
N ASN A 140 12.59 6.39 2.71
CA ASN A 140 11.80 5.65 3.67
C ASN A 140 11.40 4.26 3.14
N ALA A 141 11.18 4.10 1.83
CA ALA A 141 10.95 2.80 1.21
C ALA A 141 12.12 1.84 1.48
N GLY A 142 13.36 2.29 1.29
CA GLY A 142 14.55 1.49 1.58
C GLY A 142 14.60 1.01 3.03
N LEU A 143 14.37 1.94 3.99
CA LEU A 143 14.36 1.64 5.43
C LEU A 143 13.27 0.62 5.82
N ILE A 144 12.08 0.77 5.26
CA ILE A 144 10.97 -0.13 5.55
C ILE A 144 11.18 -1.50 4.89
N LEU A 145 11.71 -1.56 3.67
CA LEU A 145 12.04 -2.81 2.98
C LEU A 145 13.09 -3.62 3.75
N GLU A 146 14.06 -2.97 4.37
CA GLU A 146 15.02 -3.63 5.28
C GLU A 146 14.29 -4.25 6.50
N LYS A 147 13.37 -3.50 7.13
CA LYS A 147 12.55 -4.04 8.23
C LYS A 147 11.68 -5.22 7.77
N MET A 148 11.10 -5.14 6.56
CA MET A 148 10.34 -6.23 5.96
C MET A 148 11.20 -7.49 5.75
N SER A 149 12.45 -7.32 5.32
CA SER A 149 13.40 -8.43 5.17
C SER A 149 13.61 -9.19 6.48
N ARG A 150 13.69 -8.48 7.61
CA ARG A 150 13.91 -9.11 8.93
C ARG A 150 12.72 -9.92 9.43
N ILE A 151 11.49 -9.51 9.15
CA ILE A 151 10.28 -10.19 9.63
C ILE A 151 9.77 -11.29 8.71
N THR A 152 10.37 -11.45 7.54
CA THR A 152 9.97 -12.41 6.52
C THR A 152 10.94 -13.59 6.42
N THR A 153 10.43 -14.72 5.93
CA THR A 153 11.25 -15.91 5.65
C THR A 153 12.16 -15.69 4.44
N THR A 154 13.14 -16.59 4.24
CA THR A 154 14.11 -16.52 3.13
C THR A 154 13.42 -16.55 1.77
N GLY A 155 12.37 -17.34 1.59
CA GLY A 155 11.62 -17.43 0.33
C GLY A 155 10.42 -16.49 0.25
N ALA A 156 10.40 -15.42 1.04
CA ALA A 156 9.26 -14.52 1.10
C ALA A 156 9.12 -13.65 -0.15
N GLN A 157 7.90 -13.13 -0.31
CA GLN A 157 7.56 -12.20 -1.39
C GLN A 157 6.77 -11.00 -0.86
N ILE A 158 6.82 -9.90 -1.60
CA ILE A 158 5.91 -8.76 -1.46
C ILE A 158 5.03 -8.74 -2.71
N ILE A 159 3.72 -8.65 -2.52
CA ILE A 159 2.76 -8.42 -3.60
C ILE A 159 2.24 -7.01 -3.42
N ALA A 160 2.58 -6.11 -4.32
CA ALA A 160 2.24 -4.70 -4.22
C ALA A 160 1.44 -4.21 -5.41
N GLY A 161 0.58 -3.23 -5.16
CA GLY A 161 -0.09 -2.44 -6.17
C GLY A 161 0.34 -0.99 -6.07
N THR A 162 0.48 -0.33 -7.21
CA THR A 162 0.76 1.09 -7.32
C THR A 162 0.25 1.63 -8.66
N ARG A 163 0.52 2.90 -8.91
CA ARG A 163 0.16 3.59 -10.16
C ARG A 163 1.42 4.19 -10.79
N ASN A 164 1.57 4.03 -12.10
CA ASN A 164 2.59 4.75 -12.86
C ASN A 164 2.17 6.23 -12.99
N PRO A 165 2.85 7.17 -12.32
CA PRO A 165 2.45 8.57 -12.32
C PRO A 165 2.58 9.22 -13.70
N TYR A 166 3.38 8.65 -14.59
CA TYR A 166 3.62 9.20 -15.93
C TYR A 166 2.55 8.81 -16.96
N LYS A 167 1.68 7.85 -16.64
CA LYS A 167 0.52 7.49 -17.46
C LYS A 167 -0.68 8.40 -17.14
N THR A 168 -0.53 9.68 -17.42
CA THR A 168 -1.56 10.71 -17.25
C THR A 168 -1.38 11.81 -18.29
N ASP A 169 -2.47 12.35 -18.79
CA ASP A 169 -2.57 13.56 -19.60
C ASP A 169 -3.27 14.71 -18.85
N ASP A 170 -3.64 14.46 -17.59
CA ASP A 170 -4.25 15.44 -16.72
C ASP A 170 -3.26 16.57 -16.39
N ARG A 171 -3.64 17.79 -16.72
CA ARG A 171 -2.81 18.97 -16.54
C ARG A 171 -2.44 19.25 -15.08
N ASP A 172 -3.38 19.07 -14.17
CA ASP A 172 -3.15 19.31 -12.73
C ASP A 172 -2.15 18.30 -12.16
N HIS A 173 -2.16 17.06 -12.68
CA HIS A 173 -1.15 16.07 -12.30
C HIS A 173 0.23 16.42 -12.88
N LEU A 174 0.30 16.82 -14.14
CA LEU A 174 1.57 17.19 -14.79
C LEU A 174 2.19 18.44 -14.15
N GLU A 175 1.40 19.45 -13.79
CA GLU A 175 1.85 20.64 -13.06
C GLU A 175 2.37 20.25 -11.66
N TYR A 176 1.72 19.32 -10.97
CA TYR A 176 2.18 18.81 -9.68
C TYR A 176 3.50 18.05 -9.79
N HIS A 177 3.75 17.29 -10.86
CA HIS A 177 5.05 16.67 -11.11
C HIS A 177 6.17 17.74 -11.20
N GLN A 178 5.90 18.86 -11.87
CA GLN A 178 6.87 19.96 -11.95
C GLN A 178 7.07 20.66 -10.59
N PHE A 179 5.99 20.82 -9.82
CA PHE A 179 6.06 21.34 -8.45
C PHE A 179 6.94 20.43 -7.57
N ASN A 180 6.71 19.12 -7.59
CA ASN A 180 7.50 18.16 -6.84
C ASN A 180 8.99 18.21 -7.20
N LYS A 181 9.34 18.25 -8.49
CA LYS A 181 10.72 18.39 -8.95
C LYS A 181 11.40 19.65 -8.39
N LYS A 182 10.70 20.78 -8.36
CA LYS A 182 11.21 22.04 -7.78
C LYS A 182 11.43 21.93 -6.27
N CYS A 183 10.65 21.09 -5.59
CA CYS A 183 10.77 20.80 -4.15
C CYS A 183 11.79 19.68 -3.84
N GLY A 184 12.48 19.13 -4.85
CA GLY A 184 13.42 18.01 -4.68
C GLY A 184 12.75 16.67 -4.41
N ARG A 185 11.47 16.51 -4.77
CA ARG A 185 10.70 15.29 -4.63
C ARG A 185 10.62 14.51 -5.94
N MET A 186 10.36 13.19 -5.83
CA MET A 186 9.99 12.40 -7.01
C MET A 186 8.67 12.92 -7.60
N PRO A 187 8.48 12.88 -8.94
CA PRO A 187 7.24 13.34 -9.57
C PRO A 187 5.97 12.71 -8.99
N GLY A 188 6.01 11.41 -8.70
CA GLY A 188 4.88 10.68 -8.15
C GLY A 188 4.76 10.72 -6.62
N GLN A 189 5.59 11.49 -5.91
CA GLN A 189 5.46 11.68 -4.47
C GLN A 189 4.38 12.72 -4.18
N ILE A 190 3.31 12.31 -3.51
CA ILE A 190 2.16 13.14 -3.21
C ILE A 190 2.13 13.43 -1.72
N ARG A 191 2.16 14.73 -1.35
CA ARG A 191 1.90 15.15 0.02
C ARG A 191 0.44 15.52 0.15
N MET A 192 -0.30 14.75 0.95
CA MET A 192 -1.77 14.87 1.03
C MET A 192 -2.29 14.67 2.44
N ARG A 193 -3.57 15.02 2.63
CA ARG A 193 -4.35 14.67 3.80
C ARG A 193 -5.76 14.27 3.41
N ILE A 194 -6.39 13.44 4.23
CA ILE A 194 -7.77 13.01 4.03
C ILE A 194 -8.69 13.84 4.92
N ARG A 195 -9.81 14.26 4.35
CA ARG A 195 -10.90 14.89 5.07
C ARG A 195 -12.17 14.06 4.97
N PHE A 196 -12.86 13.95 6.05
CA PHE A 196 -14.19 13.35 6.07
C PHE A 196 -15.11 14.12 7.03
N ARG A 197 -16.17 14.73 6.50
CA ARG A 197 -17.08 15.59 7.24
C ARG A 197 -16.32 16.71 7.98
N LYS A 198 -16.34 16.70 9.33
CA LYS A 198 -15.63 17.70 10.17
C LYS A 198 -14.20 17.29 10.53
N THR A 199 -13.83 16.06 10.23
CA THR A 199 -12.51 15.51 10.58
C THR A 199 -11.53 15.79 9.47
N VAL A 200 -10.38 16.36 9.83
CA VAL A 200 -9.25 16.62 8.95
C VAL A 200 -8.09 15.81 9.46
N GLY A 201 -7.56 14.91 8.62
CA GLY A 201 -6.38 14.09 8.93
C GLY A 201 -5.09 14.90 8.93
N GLU A 202 -4.05 14.30 9.47
CA GLU A 202 -2.69 14.83 9.38
C GLU A 202 -2.16 14.75 7.94
N TRP A 203 -1.21 15.61 7.58
CA TRP A 203 -0.49 15.52 6.32
C TRP A 203 0.43 14.32 6.31
N PHE A 204 0.44 13.57 5.19
CA PHE A 204 1.36 12.46 4.98
C PHE A 204 1.82 12.41 3.53
N ASP A 205 2.98 11.77 3.31
CA ASP A 205 3.50 11.55 1.98
C ASP A 205 3.04 10.18 1.47
N TYR A 206 2.79 10.10 0.15
CA TYR A 206 2.34 8.90 -0.55
C TYR A 206 3.07 8.80 -1.88
N LEU A 207 3.61 7.64 -2.22
CA LEU A 207 4.51 7.48 -3.34
C LEU A 207 3.92 6.63 -4.46
N PHE A 208 3.64 7.24 -5.59
CA PHE A 208 3.43 6.53 -6.85
C PHE A 208 4.74 6.44 -7.62
N VAL A 209 5.00 5.30 -8.27
CA VAL A 209 6.24 5.05 -8.99
C VAL A 209 5.99 4.37 -10.32
N SER A 210 6.84 4.64 -11.31
CA SER A 210 6.93 3.83 -12.52
C SER A 210 7.60 2.48 -12.22
N PRO A 211 7.48 1.48 -13.13
CA PRO A 211 8.24 0.24 -13.02
C PRO A 211 9.75 0.44 -12.92
N GLU A 212 10.30 1.44 -13.62
CA GLU A 212 11.73 1.79 -13.59
C GLU A 212 12.12 2.34 -12.22
N GLU A 213 11.39 3.34 -11.71
CA GLU A 213 11.63 3.92 -10.39
C GLU A 213 11.50 2.87 -9.28
N MET A 214 10.58 1.91 -9.41
CA MET A 214 10.47 0.81 -8.46
C MET A 214 11.72 -0.08 -8.48
N ARG A 215 12.26 -0.41 -9.66
CA ARG A 215 13.53 -1.15 -9.75
C ARG A 215 14.67 -0.41 -9.07
N ASP A 216 14.77 0.90 -9.30
CA ASP A 216 15.81 1.74 -8.70
C ASP A 216 15.73 1.73 -7.17
N ILE A 217 14.52 1.88 -6.61
CA ILE A 217 14.29 1.80 -5.16
C ILE A 217 14.74 0.45 -4.59
N LEU A 218 14.50 -0.65 -5.30
CA LEU A 218 14.83 -2.00 -4.83
C LEU A 218 16.32 -2.36 -4.98
N THR A 219 17.09 -1.61 -5.78
CA THR A 219 18.47 -1.97 -6.12
C THR A 219 19.34 -2.16 -4.88
N ALA A 220 19.25 -1.26 -3.90
CA ALA A 220 20.04 -1.28 -2.66
C ALA A 220 19.40 -2.09 -1.52
N THR A 221 18.41 -2.93 -1.81
CA THR A 221 17.66 -3.70 -0.80
C THR A 221 17.84 -5.21 -1.01
N ASP A 222 17.36 -6.02 -0.06
CA ASP A 222 17.30 -7.49 -0.17
C ASP A 222 16.21 -7.99 -1.12
N TRP A 223 15.58 -7.10 -1.88
CA TRP A 223 14.42 -7.39 -2.70
C TRP A 223 14.72 -7.17 -4.19
N GLN A 224 14.06 -7.92 -5.05
CA GLN A 224 14.15 -7.81 -6.51
C GLN A 224 12.80 -8.04 -7.16
N ILE A 225 12.57 -7.41 -8.30
CA ILE A 225 11.36 -7.65 -9.08
C ILE A 225 11.40 -9.08 -9.63
N GLU A 226 10.34 -9.83 -9.39
CA GLU A 226 10.08 -11.13 -10.01
C GLU A 226 9.18 -10.94 -11.24
N GLU A 227 8.08 -10.19 -11.10
CA GLU A 227 7.10 -10.00 -12.17
C GLU A 227 6.39 -8.67 -12.03
N PHE A 228 6.13 -7.98 -13.16
CA PHE A 228 5.10 -6.94 -13.25
C PHE A 228 3.84 -7.51 -13.88
N ILE A 229 2.70 -7.22 -13.31
CA ILE A 229 1.37 -7.62 -13.75
C ILE A 229 0.64 -6.33 -14.13
N GLU A 230 0.62 -6.00 -15.42
CA GLU A 230 0.15 -4.73 -15.92
C GLU A 230 -0.59 -4.88 -17.24
N GLN A 231 -1.38 -3.87 -17.60
CA GLN A 231 -1.93 -3.69 -18.93
C GLN A 231 -1.35 -2.40 -19.51
N PRO A 232 -0.97 -2.39 -20.82
CA PRO A 232 -0.29 -1.24 -21.42
C PRO A 232 -1.04 0.09 -21.27
N GLU A 233 -2.38 0.04 -21.34
CA GLU A 233 -3.23 1.23 -21.31
C GLU A 233 -3.61 1.67 -19.89
N GLU A 234 -3.35 0.85 -18.86
CA GLU A 234 -3.70 1.17 -17.50
C GLU A 234 -2.53 1.83 -16.75
N ALA A 235 -2.83 2.85 -15.95
CA ALA A 235 -1.84 3.46 -15.08
C ALA A 235 -1.57 2.59 -13.84
N ASN A 236 -2.58 1.90 -13.32
CA ASN A 236 -2.43 0.99 -12.19
C ASN A 236 -1.75 -0.30 -12.65
N TYR A 237 -0.81 -0.78 -11.83
CA TYR A 237 -0.15 -2.05 -12.04
C TYR A 237 0.15 -2.73 -10.71
N PHE A 238 0.44 -4.02 -10.79
CA PHE A 238 0.84 -4.82 -9.65
C PHE A 238 2.22 -5.42 -9.90
N THR A 239 2.86 -5.85 -8.82
CA THR A 239 4.17 -6.50 -8.90
C THR A 239 4.29 -7.59 -7.86
N VAL A 240 5.03 -8.62 -8.22
CA VAL A 240 5.58 -9.60 -7.29
C VAL A 240 7.06 -9.29 -7.12
N ILE A 241 7.46 -9.08 -5.90
CA ILE A 241 8.83 -8.76 -5.50
C ILE A 241 9.31 -9.93 -4.63
N SER A 242 10.37 -10.60 -5.04
CA SER A 242 10.96 -11.71 -4.29
C SER A 242 12.13 -11.25 -3.43
N LYS A 243 12.36 -11.94 -2.32
CA LYS A 243 13.56 -11.75 -1.51
C LYS A 243 14.74 -12.37 -2.23
N LYS A 244 15.85 -11.64 -2.35
CA LYS A 244 17.09 -12.13 -2.94
C LYS A 244 17.58 -13.35 -2.15
N SER A 245 17.99 -14.42 -2.82
CA SER A 245 18.63 -15.58 -2.15
C SER A 245 20.02 -15.18 -1.66
N GLU A 246 20.37 -15.58 -0.43
CA GLU A 246 21.74 -15.48 0.06
C GLU A 246 22.62 -16.38 -0.84
N GLY A 247 23.30 -15.82 -1.84
CA GLY A 247 24.15 -16.61 -2.73
C GLY A 247 24.59 -15.94 -4.03
N ASN A 248 24.07 -14.77 -4.38
CA ASN A 248 24.49 -14.03 -5.57
C ASN A 248 25.24 -12.71 -5.22
N SER A 249 26.09 -12.75 -4.22
CA SER A 249 27.23 -11.84 -4.17
C SER A 249 28.23 -12.36 -5.19
N THR A 250 28.09 -11.96 -6.45
CA THR A 250 29.13 -12.18 -7.45
C THR A 250 30.37 -11.43 -7.00
N ALA A 251 31.29 -12.21 -6.43
CA ALA A 251 32.70 -11.93 -6.54
C ALA A 251 33.04 -11.98 -8.05
N ASP A 252 32.99 -10.85 -8.69
CA ASP A 252 33.55 -10.64 -10.03
C ASP A 252 34.28 -9.31 -10.04
N GLU A 253 35.38 -9.27 -9.26
CA GLU A 253 36.47 -8.33 -9.46
C GLU A 253 37.79 -9.08 -9.21
N HIS A 254 38.53 -9.21 -10.25
CA HIS A 254 39.94 -9.60 -10.44
C HIS A 254 40.16 -10.88 -11.23
N ARG A 255 40.16 -10.69 -12.58
CA ARG A 255 41.27 -11.17 -13.38
C ARG A 255 41.51 -10.27 -14.60
#